data_5524444dbe7061c2f5d168f082d19ece
#
_entry.id   5524444dbe7061c2f5d168f082d19ece
#
_cell.length_a   1.000
_cell.length_b   1.000
_cell.length_c   1.000
_cell.angle_alpha   90.00
_cell.angle_beta   90.00
_cell.angle_gamma   90.00
#
_symmetry.space_group_name_H-M   'P 1'
#
loop_
_entity.id
_entity.type
_entity.pdbx_description
1 polymer ?
#
loop_
_entity_poly.entity_id
_entity_poly.type
_entity_poly.pdbx_seq_one_letter_code
_entity_poly.pdbx_strand_id
1 'polypeptide(L)'
;MISRTALVTAFVPLAFVAGFALAQTMTQTGREPLFENAEVKVWKSLVLPNNPLPLHRHEHPRVIVALKGGTMKVLEETGPSETHVWESGKAYWLPANAPGTRHQDVNMGDKPIEVVVIELQKAN
;
A
#
# COMPACT_ATOMS: atom_id res chain seq x y z
N MET A 1 -53.46 -9.34 -52.41
CA MET A 1 -52.88 -8.29 -51.52
C MET A 1 -51.99 -9.00 -50.50
N ILE A 2 -50.68 -8.89 -50.63
CA ILE A 2 -49.72 -9.47 -49.68
C ILE A 2 -49.28 -8.33 -48.78
N SER A 3 -49.71 -8.36 -47.52
CA SER A 3 -49.26 -7.41 -46.49
C SER A 3 -47.83 -7.77 -46.07
N ARG A 4 -46.88 -6.88 -46.34
CA ARG A 4 -45.52 -6.98 -45.84
C ARG A 4 -45.45 -6.32 -44.46
N THR A 5 -45.45 -7.13 -43.43
CA THR A 5 -45.18 -6.66 -42.07
C THR A 5 -43.68 -6.40 -41.95
N ALA A 6 -43.28 -5.14 -41.87
CA ALA A 6 -41.91 -4.75 -41.61
C ALA A 6 -41.58 -4.98 -40.12
N LEU A 7 -40.65 -5.89 -39.86
CA LEU A 7 -40.12 -6.11 -38.52
C LEU A 7 -39.15 -4.97 -38.20
N VAL A 8 -39.55 -4.04 -37.35
CA VAL A 8 -38.67 -3.00 -36.85
C VAL A 8 -37.86 -3.58 -35.70
N THR A 9 -36.60 -3.93 -35.99
CA THR A 9 -35.65 -4.34 -34.95
C THR A 9 -35.19 -3.08 -34.22
N ALA A 10 -35.69 -2.88 -33.02
CA ALA A 10 -35.20 -1.80 -32.15
C ALA A 10 -33.80 -2.18 -31.62
N PHE A 11 -32.77 -1.44 -32.04
CA PHE A 11 -31.42 -1.53 -31.48
C PHE A 11 -31.43 -0.78 -30.16
N VAL A 12 -31.31 -1.49 -29.02
CA VAL A 12 -31.08 -0.88 -27.72
C VAL A 12 -29.56 -0.74 -27.54
N PRO A 13 -29.01 0.48 -27.49
CA PRO A 13 -27.60 0.64 -27.23
C PRO A 13 -27.32 0.21 -25.80
N LEU A 14 -26.42 -0.77 -25.63
CA LEU A 14 -25.89 -1.17 -24.34
C LEU A 14 -25.00 -0.04 -23.87
N ALA A 15 -25.46 0.78 -22.93
CA ALA A 15 -24.64 1.82 -22.31
C ALA A 15 -23.63 1.14 -21.38
N PHE A 16 -22.35 1.14 -21.77
CA PHE A 16 -21.25 0.80 -20.89
C PHE A 16 -21.11 1.91 -19.85
N VAL A 17 -21.58 1.68 -18.63
CA VAL A 17 -21.24 2.53 -17.49
C VAL A 17 -19.84 2.12 -17.06
N ALA A 18 -18.81 2.87 -17.48
CA ALA A 18 -17.48 2.76 -16.93
C ALA A 18 -17.54 3.26 -15.49
N GLY A 19 -17.63 2.34 -14.52
CA GLY A 19 -17.50 2.66 -13.11
C GLY A 19 -16.07 3.08 -12.83
N PHE A 20 -15.81 4.38 -12.65
CA PHE A 20 -14.57 4.86 -12.05
C PHE A 20 -14.59 4.47 -10.57
N ALA A 21 -13.82 3.45 -10.19
CA ALA A 21 -13.50 3.22 -8.80
C ALA A 21 -12.61 4.38 -8.34
N LEU A 22 -13.18 5.33 -7.58
CA LEU A 22 -12.40 6.35 -6.89
C LEU A 22 -11.48 5.60 -5.91
N ALA A 23 -10.16 5.67 -6.12
CA ALA A 23 -9.20 5.18 -5.16
C ALA A 23 -9.43 5.90 -3.84
N GLN A 24 -9.80 5.18 -2.79
CA GLN A 24 -9.97 5.76 -1.47
C GLN A 24 -8.61 6.23 -0.96
N THR A 25 -8.50 7.53 -0.66
CA THR A 25 -7.31 8.08 -0.03
C THR A 25 -7.31 7.70 1.44
N MET A 26 -6.22 7.09 1.93
CA MET A 26 -6.05 6.84 3.36
C MET A 26 -6.01 8.16 4.12
N THR A 27 -6.80 8.27 5.19
CA THR A 27 -6.88 9.47 6.03
C THR A 27 -6.37 9.24 7.46
N GLN A 28 -5.98 8.01 7.76
CA GLN A 28 -5.47 7.61 9.08
C GLN A 28 -4.23 6.75 8.91
N THR A 29 -3.36 6.75 9.92
CA THR A 29 -2.23 5.82 9.98
C THR A 29 -2.72 4.39 9.87
N GLY A 30 -2.10 3.64 8.97
CA GLY A 30 -2.48 2.25 8.73
C GLY A 30 -1.93 1.70 7.44
N ARG A 31 -2.46 0.54 7.05
CA ARG A 31 -2.08 -0.20 5.84
C ARG A 31 -3.29 -0.45 4.96
N GLU A 32 -3.11 -0.26 3.69
CA GLU A 32 -4.08 -0.59 2.64
C GLU A 32 -3.51 -1.71 1.77
N PRO A 33 -4.06 -2.94 1.82
CA PRO A 33 -3.64 -4.01 0.94
C PRO A 33 -3.87 -3.64 -0.53
N LEU A 34 -2.88 -3.88 -1.38
CA LEU A 34 -3.00 -3.64 -2.82
C LEU A 34 -3.17 -4.95 -3.59
N PHE A 35 -2.24 -5.88 -3.43
CA PHE A 35 -2.36 -7.24 -3.96
C PHE A 35 -1.39 -8.20 -3.27
N GLU A 36 -1.64 -9.49 -3.44
CA GLU A 36 -0.79 -10.58 -2.96
C GLU A 36 -0.80 -11.72 -3.96
N ASN A 37 0.36 -12.35 -4.14
CA ASN A 37 0.53 -13.57 -4.93
C ASN A 37 1.59 -14.47 -4.28
N ALA A 38 2.00 -15.54 -4.97
CA ALA A 38 3.00 -16.48 -4.43
C ALA A 38 4.40 -15.87 -4.24
N GLU A 39 4.70 -14.74 -4.87
CA GLU A 39 6.03 -14.13 -4.86
C GLU A 39 6.10 -12.92 -3.91
N VAL A 40 5.07 -12.10 -3.87
CA VAL A 40 5.06 -10.83 -3.13
C VAL A 40 3.72 -10.57 -2.46
N LYS A 41 3.80 -9.83 -1.35
CA LYS A 41 2.67 -9.16 -0.71
C LYS A 41 2.91 -7.66 -0.77
N VAL A 42 1.95 -6.93 -1.32
CA VAL A 42 2.08 -5.49 -1.59
C VAL A 42 0.97 -4.73 -0.88
N TRP A 43 1.35 -3.70 -0.16
CA TRP A 43 0.43 -2.78 0.50
C TRP A 43 0.97 -1.36 0.49
N LYS A 44 0.10 -0.40 0.70
CA LYS A 44 0.45 0.98 0.97
C LYS A 44 0.39 1.24 2.47
N SER A 45 1.37 1.94 3.01
CA SER A 45 1.35 2.41 4.40
C SER A 45 1.29 3.93 4.43
N LEU A 46 0.44 4.45 5.30
CA LEU A 46 0.38 5.86 5.67
C LEU A 46 0.75 5.98 7.14
N VAL A 47 1.69 6.88 7.46
CA VAL A 47 2.07 7.18 8.84
C VAL A 47 1.96 8.69 9.07
N LEU A 48 0.95 9.07 9.81
CA LEU A 48 0.71 10.48 10.17
C LEU A 48 1.65 10.92 11.29
N PRO A 49 1.96 12.22 11.39
CA PRO A 49 2.66 12.77 12.54
C PRO A 49 1.96 12.41 13.85
N ASN A 50 2.73 12.04 14.88
CA ASN A 50 2.22 11.68 16.22
C ASN A 50 1.16 10.56 16.25
N ASN A 51 1.07 9.77 15.19
CA ASN A 51 0.15 8.63 15.10
C ASN A 51 0.88 7.43 14.48
N PRO A 52 1.64 6.66 15.28
CA PRO A 52 2.49 5.59 14.79
C PRO A 52 1.70 4.36 14.31
N LEU A 53 2.32 3.57 13.45
CA LEU A 53 1.85 2.21 13.18
C LEU A 53 1.98 1.36 14.46
N PRO A 54 1.00 0.48 14.73
CA PRO A 54 1.10 -0.45 15.86
C PRO A 54 2.31 -1.36 15.78
N LEU A 55 2.70 -1.95 16.90
CA LEU A 55 3.76 -2.96 16.95
C LEU A 55 3.50 -4.09 15.95
N HIS A 56 4.47 -4.35 15.10
CA HIS A 56 4.44 -5.38 14.08
C HIS A 56 5.86 -5.90 13.77
N ARG A 57 5.95 -6.93 12.94
CA ARG A 57 7.21 -7.50 12.47
C ARG A 57 7.13 -7.86 11.00
N HIS A 58 8.30 -7.98 10.38
CA HIS A 58 8.45 -8.45 9.01
C HIS A 58 9.30 -9.72 9.01
N GLU A 59 8.72 -10.84 8.61
CA GLU A 59 9.41 -12.13 8.54
C GLU A 59 10.23 -12.29 7.27
N HIS A 60 10.01 -11.42 6.29
CA HIS A 60 10.65 -11.46 4.98
C HIS A 60 11.27 -10.11 4.63
N PRO A 61 12.31 -10.10 3.76
CA PRO A 61 12.85 -8.88 3.20
C PRO A 61 11.80 -8.13 2.37
N ARG A 62 11.96 -6.83 2.25
CA ARG A 62 11.02 -5.97 1.55
C ARG A 62 11.68 -4.79 0.86
N VAL A 63 11.06 -4.31 -0.19
CA VAL A 63 11.35 -3.03 -0.82
C VAL A 63 10.35 -1.99 -0.31
N ILE A 64 10.84 -0.82 0.05
CA ILE A 64 10.03 0.37 0.35
C ILE A 64 10.15 1.34 -0.82
N VAL A 65 9.03 1.75 -1.38
CA VAL A 65 8.97 2.83 -2.38
C VAL A 65 8.30 4.03 -1.74
N ALA A 66 9.06 5.12 -1.57
CA ALA A 66 8.55 6.32 -0.94
C ALA A 66 7.70 7.14 -1.94
N LEU A 67 6.40 7.25 -1.71
CA LEU A 67 5.49 8.13 -2.45
C LEU A 67 5.55 9.54 -1.87
N LYS A 68 5.47 9.65 -0.56
CA LYS A 68 5.69 10.88 0.23
C LYS A 68 6.73 10.55 1.29
N GLY A 69 7.92 11.08 1.12
CA GLY A 69 9.05 10.83 2.00
C GLY A 69 8.96 11.57 3.33
N GLY A 70 9.95 11.35 4.16
CA GLY A 70 10.09 11.96 5.48
C GLY A 70 11.06 11.17 6.35
N THR A 71 11.17 11.57 7.61
CA THR A 71 12.01 10.88 8.60
C THR A 71 11.16 9.94 9.45
N MET A 72 11.45 8.65 9.32
CA MET A 72 10.78 7.58 10.05
C MET A 72 11.70 7.03 11.14
N LYS A 73 11.24 7.02 12.38
CA LYS A 73 11.92 6.34 13.48
C LYS A 73 11.27 4.99 13.71
N VAL A 74 12.10 3.95 13.66
CA VAL A 74 11.70 2.58 13.96
C VAL A 74 12.05 2.29 15.42
N LEU A 75 11.04 2.19 16.26
CA LEU A 75 11.20 1.87 17.67
C LEU A 75 11.13 0.36 17.84
N GLU A 76 12.26 -0.27 18.05
CA GLU A 76 12.32 -1.70 18.36
C GLU A 76 11.76 -1.98 19.76
N GLU A 77 10.99 -3.06 19.89
CA GLU A 77 10.48 -3.52 21.19
C GLU A 77 11.65 -3.92 22.12
N THR A 78 12.71 -4.44 21.54
CA THR A 78 13.96 -4.78 22.22
C THR A 78 15.15 -4.35 21.37
N GLY A 79 16.06 -3.59 21.95
CA GLY A 79 17.26 -3.11 21.26
C GLY A 79 17.20 -1.64 20.84
N PRO A 80 18.21 -1.17 20.10
CA PRO A 80 18.30 0.23 19.69
C PRO A 80 17.27 0.58 18.61
N SER A 81 16.74 1.79 18.65
CA SER A 81 15.89 2.33 17.57
C SER A 81 16.74 2.72 16.36
N GLU A 82 16.15 2.65 15.18
CA GLU A 82 16.74 3.09 13.92
C GLU A 82 15.99 4.31 13.37
N THR A 83 16.68 5.11 12.57
CA THR A 83 16.07 6.24 11.86
C THR A 83 16.33 6.08 10.37
N HIS A 84 15.26 6.14 9.59
CA HIS A 84 15.31 6.09 8.14
C HIS A 84 14.83 7.41 7.55
N VAL A 85 15.58 7.93 6.59
CA VAL A 85 15.16 9.09 5.79
C VAL A 85 14.71 8.58 4.43
N TRP A 86 13.41 8.67 4.20
CA TRP A 86 12.80 8.31 2.92
C TRP A 86 12.71 9.54 2.02
N GLU A 87 13.30 9.48 0.84
CA GLU A 87 13.14 10.53 -0.16
C GLU A 87 12.03 10.15 -1.15
N SER A 88 11.08 11.07 -1.40
CA SER A 88 9.98 10.85 -2.35
C SER A 88 10.50 10.41 -3.72
N GLY A 89 9.92 9.35 -4.28
CA GLY A 89 10.29 8.77 -5.57
C GLY A 89 11.45 7.78 -5.51
N LYS A 90 12.08 7.53 -4.36
CA LYS A 90 13.16 6.56 -4.19
C LYS A 90 12.67 5.24 -3.59
N ALA A 91 13.46 4.19 -3.82
CA ALA A 91 13.23 2.86 -3.30
C ALA A 91 14.38 2.41 -2.39
N TYR A 92 14.05 1.62 -1.39
CA TYR A 92 14.97 1.17 -0.34
C TYR A 92 14.76 -0.32 -0.05
N TRP A 93 15.84 -1.01 0.23
CA TRP A 93 15.81 -2.40 0.67
C TRP A 93 15.87 -2.49 2.19
N LEU A 94 14.97 -3.26 2.79
CA LEU A 94 15.00 -3.59 4.21
C LEU A 94 15.03 -5.11 4.40
N PRO A 95 15.94 -5.63 5.24
CA PRO A 95 15.98 -7.05 5.56
C PRO A 95 14.80 -7.46 6.43
N ALA A 96 14.58 -8.78 6.58
CA ALA A 96 13.68 -9.33 7.57
C ALA A 96 14.09 -8.88 8.98
N ASN A 97 13.11 -8.75 9.88
CA ASN A 97 13.40 -8.54 11.29
C ASN A 97 14.03 -9.79 11.91
N ALA A 98 14.86 -9.60 12.94
CA ALA A 98 15.34 -10.70 13.75
C ALA A 98 14.16 -11.49 14.35
N PRO A 99 14.27 -12.83 14.49
CA PRO A 99 13.21 -13.65 15.07
C PRO A 99 12.73 -13.12 16.42
N GLY A 100 11.41 -13.02 16.60
CA GLY A 100 10.78 -12.58 17.85
C GLY A 100 10.81 -11.08 18.11
N THR A 101 11.44 -10.26 17.25
CA THR A 101 11.45 -8.80 17.41
C THR A 101 10.26 -8.16 16.69
N ARG A 102 9.67 -7.15 17.34
CA ARG A 102 8.63 -6.28 16.78
C ARG A 102 9.09 -4.85 16.88
N HIS A 103 8.55 -4.02 16.00
CA HIS A 103 8.82 -2.59 16.01
C HIS A 103 7.57 -1.77 15.74
N GLN A 104 7.69 -0.49 16.00
CA GLN A 104 6.68 0.52 15.74
C GLN A 104 7.30 1.61 14.88
N ASP A 105 6.61 2.02 13.83
CA ASP A 105 7.05 3.09 12.95
C ASP A 105 6.43 4.41 13.36
N VAL A 106 7.29 5.41 13.62
CA VAL A 106 6.90 6.74 14.09
C VAL A 106 7.36 7.78 13.09
N ASN A 107 6.43 8.56 12.57
CA ASN A 107 6.75 9.71 11.74
C ASN A 107 7.28 10.85 12.60
N MET A 108 8.53 11.24 12.38
CA MET A 108 9.22 12.30 13.14
C MET A 108 9.00 13.70 12.58
N GLY A 109 8.32 13.83 11.44
CA GLY A 109 8.05 15.10 10.79
C GLY A 109 6.65 15.66 11.10
N ASP A 110 6.28 16.69 10.37
CA ASP A 110 5.00 17.39 10.45
C ASP A 110 4.06 17.11 9.27
N LYS A 111 4.50 16.27 8.32
CA LYS A 111 3.74 15.87 7.13
C LYS A 111 3.56 14.36 7.08
N PRO A 112 2.50 13.85 6.47
CA PRO A 112 2.30 12.42 6.29
C PRO A 112 3.45 11.76 5.51
N ILE A 113 3.86 10.57 5.93
CA ILE A 113 4.73 9.68 5.16
C ILE A 113 3.86 8.62 4.52
N GLU A 114 4.02 8.42 3.20
CA GLU A 114 3.27 7.42 2.44
C GLU A 114 4.24 6.59 1.62
N VAL A 115 4.19 5.28 1.80
CA VAL A 115 5.08 4.33 1.11
C VAL A 115 4.30 3.14 0.56
N VAL A 116 4.80 2.58 -0.55
CA VAL A 116 4.41 1.23 -0.98
C VAL A 116 5.44 0.26 -0.45
N VAL A 117 4.98 -0.80 0.17
CA VAL A 117 5.80 -1.90 0.68
C VAL A 117 5.58 -3.12 -0.19
N ILE A 118 6.67 -3.69 -0.68
CA ILE A 118 6.70 -4.92 -1.47
C ILE A 118 7.48 -5.95 -0.68
N GLU A 119 6.79 -6.81 0.04
CA GLU A 119 7.39 -7.87 0.86
C GLU A 119 7.51 -9.16 0.05
N LEU A 120 8.68 -9.78 0.07
CA LEU A 120 8.93 -11.04 -0.61
C LEU A 120 8.29 -12.18 0.19
N GLN A 121 7.56 -13.08 -0.48
CA GLN A 121 6.86 -14.20 0.16
C GLN A 121 7.75 -15.44 0.31
N LYS A 122 8.79 -15.56 -0.51
CA LYS A 122 9.74 -16.68 -0.44
C LYS A 122 11.00 -16.24 0.29
N ALA A 123 11.38 -16.99 1.32
CA ALA A 123 12.72 -16.93 1.88
C ALA A 123 13.69 -17.56 0.88
N ASN A 124 14.73 -16.84 0.50
CA ASN A 124 15.89 -17.41 -0.19
C ASN A 124 16.83 -18.06 0.83
#